data_a461781aa5a9ca5e289c1a79049540bd
#
_entry.id   a461781aa5a9ca5e289c1a79049540bd
#
_cell.length_a   1.000
_cell.length_b   1.000
_cell.length_c   1.000
_cell.angle_alpha   90.00
_cell.angle_beta   90.00
_cell.angle_gamma   90.00
#
_symmetry.space_group_name_H-M   'P 1'
#
loop_
_entity.id
_entity.type
_entity.pdbx_description
1 polymer ?
#
loop_
_entity_poly.entity_id
_entity_poly.type
_entity_poly.pdbx_seq_one_letter_code
_entity_poly.pdbx_strand_id
1 'polypeptide(L)'
;MEEAVAEVSDDAGNFRARTQRWAVYTQDEWTVNPRWRAHAGIRYESILTEGVTQDGEKRNQSGVLTPLMHAVWKPLPDSRDQVRMSLTRSYKTPTLLNLVARTALSREANSPTRPDRIGNPGLKPELATGIDIAVERYLSEGGVLSANLFRRNISDLIRYVTIERYDTVWAPGQRRFVSSPQNVGDAITQGLELEAKFKLNQVWAAAPAVDVRSNLSFFGSRVLDVMGPNNRLDQQPSMTANLGADYRVRAFPLTVGGNININPDYITRRTEQQWVYQGSKRVVDIYGLWRYSPSTSVRMTISNLTPRDYLTGTSFIGSGFSEIANTQTRNWQNIQLRLEMKI
;
A
#
# COMPACT_ATOMS: atom_id res chain seq x y z
N MET A 1 0.48 14.30 -24.93
CA MET A 1 1.71 14.73 -24.18
C MET A 1 1.23 15.36 -22.90
N GLU A 2 1.79 14.98 -21.79
CA GLU A 2 1.46 15.52 -20.48
C GLU A 2 2.73 16.11 -19.86
N GLU A 3 2.62 17.27 -19.25
CA GLU A 3 3.69 17.90 -18.48
C GLU A 3 3.17 18.20 -17.07
N ALA A 4 3.97 17.92 -16.04
CA ALA A 4 3.66 18.25 -14.67
C ALA A 4 4.92 18.78 -13.98
N VAL A 5 4.74 19.83 -13.20
CA VAL A 5 5.80 20.45 -12.38
C VAL A 5 5.38 20.45 -10.93
N ALA A 6 6.25 19.99 -10.05
CA ALA A 6 6.07 20.06 -8.60
C ALA A 6 7.31 20.73 -7.97
N GLU A 7 7.07 21.61 -7.04
CA GLU A 7 8.12 22.33 -6.31
C GLU A 7 7.89 22.25 -4.81
N VAL A 8 8.96 22.07 -4.04
CA VAL A 8 8.97 22.09 -2.56
C VAL A 8 10.16 22.88 -2.09
N SER A 9 9.92 23.79 -1.16
CA SER A 9 10.96 24.54 -0.44
C SER A 9 10.63 24.58 1.05
N ASP A 10 11.59 24.89 1.92
CA ASP A 10 11.30 25.26 3.31
C ASP A 10 11.22 26.79 3.46
N ASP A 11 10.51 27.24 4.51
CA ASP A 11 10.29 28.67 4.79
C ASP A 11 11.60 29.43 5.11
N ALA A 12 12.64 28.68 5.49
CA ALA A 12 13.97 29.26 5.79
C ALA A 12 14.86 29.34 4.53
N GLY A 13 14.42 28.85 3.38
CA GLY A 13 15.18 28.87 2.13
C GLY A 13 16.41 27.94 2.14
N ASN A 14 16.50 27.01 3.10
CA ASN A 14 17.64 26.10 3.24
C ASN A 14 17.69 25.04 2.14
N PHE A 15 16.57 24.79 1.49
CA PHE A 15 16.54 23.95 0.29
C PHE A 15 15.38 24.34 -0.65
N ARG A 16 15.60 24.10 -1.92
CA ARG A 16 14.59 24.17 -2.97
C ARG A 16 14.71 22.93 -3.84
N ALA A 17 13.59 22.33 -4.20
CA ALA A 17 13.59 21.21 -5.10
C ALA A 17 12.45 21.32 -6.10
N ARG A 18 12.72 20.97 -7.34
CA ARG A 18 11.78 21.02 -8.45
C ARG A 18 11.82 19.72 -9.22
N THR A 19 10.67 19.20 -9.56
CA THR A 19 10.52 18.05 -10.47
C THR A 19 9.75 18.47 -11.73
N GLN A 20 10.31 18.18 -12.87
CA GLN A 20 9.65 18.27 -14.18
C GLN A 20 9.42 16.86 -14.71
N ARG A 21 8.23 16.62 -15.22
CA ARG A 21 7.86 15.35 -15.84
C ARG A 21 7.17 15.61 -17.16
N TRP A 22 7.56 14.88 -18.18
CA TRP A 22 6.82 14.81 -19.43
C TRP A 22 6.63 13.36 -19.86
N ALA A 23 5.52 13.08 -20.52
CA ALA A 23 5.15 11.75 -20.93
C ALA A 23 4.52 11.73 -22.31
N VAL A 24 4.77 10.63 -23.01
CA VAL A 24 4.13 10.28 -24.28
C VAL A 24 3.57 8.88 -24.17
N TYR A 25 2.35 8.66 -24.62
CA TYR A 25 1.72 7.35 -24.61
C TYR A 25 0.87 7.12 -25.84
N THR A 26 0.66 5.84 -26.15
CA THR A 26 -0.32 5.35 -27.11
C THR A 26 -0.94 4.07 -26.58
N GLN A 27 -2.21 3.86 -26.87
CA GLN A 27 -2.95 2.66 -26.51
C GLN A 27 -4.06 2.40 -27.51
N ASP A 28 -4.47 1.14 -27.61
CA ASP A 28 -5.59 0.70 -28.44
C ASP A 28 -6.34 -0.45 -27.78
N GLU A 29 -7.64 -0.55 -28.06
CA GLU A 29 -8.55 -1.57 -27.53
C GLU A 29 -9.27 -2.27 -28.69
N TRP A 30 -9.28 -3.61 -28.65
CA TRP A 30 -9.88 -4.44 -29.70
C TRP A 30 -10.96 -5.35 -29.11
N THR A 31 -12.13 -5.36 -29.72
CA THR A 31 -13.13 -6.41 -29.58
C THR A 31 -12.89 -7.44 -30.65
N VAL A 32 -12.13 -8.51 -30.31
CA VAL A 32 -11.75 -9.56 -31.27
C VAL A 32 -12.97 -10.38 -31.67
N ASN A 33 -13.83 -10.70 -30.71
CA ASN A 33 -15.10 -11.36 -30.91
C ASN A 33 -15.98 -11.23 -29.63
N PRO A 34 -17.24 -11.76 -29.58
CA PRO A 34 -18.11 -11.61 -28.42
C PRO A 34 -17.53 -12.18 -27.10
N ARG A 35 -16.52 -13.05 -27.17
CA ARG A 35 -15.87 -13.65 -25.99
C ARG A 35 -14.55 -12.98 -25.62
N TRP A 36 -13.86 -12.31 -26.54
CA TRP A 36 -12.52 -11.79 -26.32
C TRP A 36 -12.44 -10.30 -26.59
N ARG A 37 -11.91 -9.58 -25.61
CA ARG A 37 -11.46 -8.20 -25.74
C ARG A 37 -10.00 -8.11 -25.31
N ALA A 38 -9.24 -7.29 -26.00
CA ALA A 38 -7.84 -7.04 -25.70
C ALA A 38 -7.57 -5.53 -25.69
N HIS A 39 -6.66 -5.11 -24.85
CA HIS A 39 -6.18 -3.75 -24.75
C HIS A 39 -4.65 -3.79 -24.60
N ALA A 40 -3.95 -2.99 -25.36
CA ALA A 40 -2.51 -2.83 -25.23
C ALA A 40 -2.13 -1.35 -25.30
N GLY A 41 -1.09 -1.00 -24.56
CA GLY A 41 -0.59 0.37 -24.52
C GLY A 41 0.88 0.41 -24.12
N ILE A 42 1.49 1.54 -24.42
CA ILE A 42 2.85 1.84 -24.04
C ILE A 42 2.97 3.31 -23.68
N ARG A 43 3.66 3.58 -22.58
CA ARG A 43 3.92 4.93 -22.09
C ARG A 43 5.40 5.09 -21.77
N TYR A 44 5.98 6.17 -22.24
CA TYR A 44 7.32 6.62 -21.85
C TYR A 44 7.23 7.90 -21.06
N GLU A 45 7.94 7.95 -19.95
CA GLU A 45 8.07 9.16 -19.12
C GLU A 45 9.53 9.52 -18.91
N SER A 46 9.83 10.82 -18.95
CA SER A 46 11.11 11.40 -18.51
C SER A 46 10.85 12.28 -17.30
N ILE A 47 11.64 12.07 -16.28
CA ILE A 47 11.51 12.72 -14.97
C ILE A 47 12.85 13.37 -14.65
N LEU A 48 12.85 14.68 -14.48
CA LEU A 48 14.01 15.47 -14.06
C LEU A 48 13.71 16.08 -12.69
N THR A 49 14.56 15.79 -11.71
CA THR A 49 14.48 16.40 -10.39
C THR A 49 15.78 17.16 -10.13
N GLU A 50 15.64 18.43 -9.77
CA GLU A 50 16.74 19.33 -9.39
C GLU A 50 16.53 19.75 -7.94
N GLY A 51 17.55 19.62 -7.13
CA GLY A 51 17.55 20.01 -5.73
C GLY A 51 18.74 20.92 -5.42
N VAL A 52 18.45 22.05 -4.80
CA VAL A 52 19.46 22.99 -4.31
C VAL A 52 19.43 22.96 -2.79
N THR A 53 20.58 22.70 -2.18
CA THR A 53 20.78 22.71 -0.73
C THR A 53 22.00 23.55 -0.40
N GLN A 54 22.31 23.72 0.87
CA GLN A 54 23.56 24.38 1.29
C GLN A 54 24.82 23.66 0.79
N ASP A 55 24.72 22.36 0.53
CA ASP A 55 25.81 21.52 -0.01
C ASP A 55 25.91 21.56 -1.55
N GLY A 56 25.12 22.42 -2.19
CA GLY A 56 25.11 22.63 -3.64
C GLY A 56 23.90 22.06 -4.38
N GLU A 57 23.99 22.14 -5.69
CA GLU A 57 22.95 21.63 -6.59
C GLU A 57 23.17 20.14 -6.91
N LYS A 58 22.10 19.38 -6.88
CA LYS A 58 22.06 17.97 -7.28
C LYS A 58 20.92 17.76 -8.28
N ARG A 59 21.18 16.92 -9.27
CA ARG A 59 20.25 16.60 -10.34
C ARG A 59 20.06 15.09 -10.42
N ASN A 60 18.80 14.66 -10.55
CA ASN A 60 18.42 13.29 -10.83
C ASN A 60 17.57 13.25 -12.11
N GLN A 61 17.94 12.42 -13.05
CA GLN A 61 17.18 12.22 -14.29
C GLN A 61 16.92 10.75 -14.51
N SER A 62 15.67 10.40 -14.78
CA SER A 62 15.25 9.03 -15.08
C SER A 62 14.28 9.00 -16.25
N GLY A 63 14.36 7.92 -17.04
CA GLY A 63 13.41 7.60 -18.10
C GLY A 63 12.79 6.24 -17.81
N VAL A 64 11.47 6.11 -17.92
CA VAL A 64 10.76 4.87 -17.67
C VAL A 64 9.81 4.54 -18.82
N LEU A 65 9.84 3.25 -19.22
CA LEU A 65 8.95 2.70 -20.25
C LEU A 65 8.00 1.71 -19.57
N THR A 66 6.69 1.95 -19.70
CA THR A 66 5.64 1.18 -19.03
C THR A 66 4.66 0.61 -20.06
N PRO A 67 4.98 -0.55 -20.68
CA PRO A 67 4.04 -1.28 -21.51
C PRO A 67 2.96 -1.92 -20.62
N LEU A 68 1.77 -2.05 -21.19
CA LEU A 68 0.66 -2.79 -20.60
C LEU A 68 -0.06 -3.62 -21.67
N MET A 69 -0.61 -4.74 -21.24
CA MET A 69 -1.48 -5.59 -22.05
C MET A 69 -2.54 -6.19 -21.12
N HIS A 70 -3.79 -6.06 -21.52
CA HIS A 70 -4.93 -6.66 -20.84
C HIS A 70 -5.74 -7.51 -21.81
N ALA A 71 -6.27 -8.61 -21.32
CA ALA A 71 -7.23 -9.43 -22.06
C ALA A 71 -8.40 -9.81 -21.14
N VAL A 72 -9.59 -9.78 -21.69
CA VAL A 72 -10.83 -10.23 -21.03
C VAL A 72 -11.41 -11.36 -21.85
N TRP A 73 -11.60 -12.48 -21.21
CA TRP A 73 -12.27 -13.64 -21.80
C TRP A 73 -13.58 -13.91 -21.08
N LYS A 74 -14.67 -13.99 -21.84
CA LYS A 74 -15.99 -14.41 -21.39
C LYS A 74 -16.22 -15.86 -21.80
N PRO A 75 -16.24 -16.81 -20.84
CA PRO A 75 -16.51 -18.24 -21.14
C PRO A 75 -17.83 -18.43 -21.90
N LEU A 76 -18.87 -17.71 -21.50
CA LEU A 76 -20.19 -17.68 -22.11
C LEU A 76 -20.50 -16.24 -22.56
N PRO A 77 -20.80 -15.99 -23.86
CA PRO A 77 -21.04 -14.65 -24.36
C PRO A 77 -22.16 -13.90 -23.64
N ASP A 78 -23.22 -14.62 -23.26
CA ASP A 78 -24.41 -14.06 -22.60
C ASP A 78 -24.27 -13.97 -21.08
N SER A 79 -23.19 -14.53 -20.51
CA SER A 79 -22.86 -14.42 -19.09
C SER A 79 -22.06 -13.16 -18.80
N ARG A 80 -22.19 -12.66 -17.57
CA ARG A 80 -21.31 -11.61 -17.04
C ARG A 80 -19.99 -12.18 -16.53
N ASP A 81 -19.89 -13.50 -16.35
CA ASP A 81 -18.69 -14.17 -15.87
C ASP A 81 -17.51 -13.93 -16.81
N GLN A 82 -16.35 -13.66 -16.23
CA GLN A 82 -15.17 -13.34 -17.04
C GLN A 82 -13.88 -13.75 -16.37
N VAL A 83 -12.88 -13.97 -17.20
CA VAL A 83 -11.47 -14.09 -16.80
C VAL A 83 -10.73 -12.87 -17.33
N ARG A 84 -10.05 -12.18 -16.44
CA ARG A 84 -9.19 -11.05 -16.81
C ARG A 84 -7.73 -11.45 -16.64
N MET A 85 -6.93 -11.10 -17.60
CA MET A 85 -5.50 -11.33 -17.61
C MET A 85 -4.80 -10.01 -17.88
N SER A 86 -3.71 -9.75 -17.18
CA SER A 86 -2.89 -8.57 -17.44
C SER A 86 -1.41 -8.86 -17.36
N LEU A 87 -0.65 -8.21 -18.22
CA LEU A 87 0.80 -8.11 -18.17
C LEU A 87 1.13 -6.62 -18.18
N THR A 88 1.75 -6.15 -17.11
CA THR A 88 2.00 -4.72 -16.93
C THR A 88 3.41 -4.46 -16.42
N ARG A 89 3.99 -3.36 -16.86
CA ARG A 89 5.15 -2.78 -16.20
C ARG A 89 4.74 -1.43 -15.64
N SER A 90 4.92 -1.26 -14.35
CA SER A 90 4.67 -0.02 -13.62
C SER A 90 5.95 0.46 -12.94
N TYR A 91 5.95 1.68 -12.45
CA TYR A 91 7.08 2.23 -11.73
C TYR A 91 6.62 3.08 -10.55
N LYS A 92 7.53 3.25 -9.58
CA LYS A 92 7.37 4.15 -8.45
C LYS A 92 8.60 5.05 -8.38
N THR A 93 8.38 6.35 -8.59
CA THR A 93 9.46 7.35 -8.46
C THR A 93 9.87 7.52 -7.00
N PRO A 94 11.16 7.76 -6.71
CA PRO A 94 11.56 8.31 -5.42
C PRO A 94 10.77 9.58 -5.13
N THR A 95 10.42 9.80 -3.87
CA THR A 95 9.80 11.07 -3.47
C THR A 95 10.81 12.21 -3.60
N LEU A 96 10.33 13.44 -3.78
CA LEU A 96 11.19 14.60 -3.89
C LEU A 96 12.13 14.73 -2.67
N LEU A 97 11.61 14.48 -1.46
CA LEU A 97 12.41 14.49 -0.23
C LEU A 97 13.48 13.39 -0.18
N ASN A 98 13.24 12.25 -0.83
CA ASN A 98 14.24 11.19 -0.93
C ASN A 98 15.42 11.55 -1.84
N LEU A 99 15.17 12.42 -2.84
CA LEU A 99 16.19 12.86 -3.80
C LEU A 99 17.00 14.07 -3.33
N VAL A 100 16.46 14.85 -2.39
CA VAL A 100 17.18 16.03 -1.87
C VAL A 100 18.19 15.58 -0.82
N ALA A 101 19.47 15.90 -1.04
CA ALA A 101 20.57 15.61 -0.11
C ALA A 101 20.53 16.52 1.15
N ARG A 102 19.35 16.72 1.72
CA ARG A 102 19.17 17.50 2.94
C ARG A 102 19.40 16.62 4.15
N THR A 103 20.29 17.04 5.05
CA THR A 103 20.52 16.38 6.33
C THR A 103 19.46 16.80 7.35
N ALA A 104 18.83 15.83 7.97
CA ALA A 104 17.95 16.00 9.12
C ALA A 104 18.56 15.28 10.32
N LEU A 105 19.08 16.05 11.27
CA LEU A 105 19.69 15.50 12.48
C LEU A 105 18.65 14.85 13.38
N SER A 106 19.05 13.78 14.07
CA SER A 106 18.23 13.19 15.13
C SER A 106 17.96 14.24 16.23
N ARG A 107 16.71 14.32 16.66
CA ARG A 107 16.30 15.22 17.75
C ARG A 107 16.78 14.77 19.13
N GLU A 108 17.15 13.50 19.24
CA GLU A 108 17.66 12.86 20.44
C GLU A 108 19.10 12.37 20.20
N ALA A 109 19.69 11.68 21.18
CA ALA A 109 20.99 11.05 20.99
C ALA A 109 20.97 10.14 19.76
N ASN A 110 21.91 10.37 18.84
CA ASN A 110 22.01 9.59 17.62
C ASN A 110 22.30 8.11 17.92
N SER A 111 21.48 7.24 17.36
CA SER A 111 21.60 5.79 17.51
C SER A 111 21.09 5.09 16.26
N PRO A 112 21.29 3.77 16.10
CA PRO A 112 20.76 3.03 14.95
C PRO A 112 19.24 3.08 14.80
N THR A 113 18.50 3.19 15.90
CA THR A 113 17.03 3.32 15.89
C THR A 113 16.57 4.78 15.81
N ARG A 114 17.50 5.74 16.04
CA ARG A 114 17.29 7.21 15.95
C ARG A 114 18.39 7.86 15.12
N PRO A 115 18.56 7.45 13.85
CA PRO A 115 19.62 7.94 13.00
C PRO A 115 19.37 9.36 12.52
N ASP A 116 20.42 10.04 12.12
CA ASP A 116 20.31 11.17 11.20
C ASP A 116 19.75 10.69 9.87
N ARG A 117 19.10 11.54 9.13
CA ARG A 117 18.54 11.20 7.82
C ARG A 117 19.10 12.10 6.74
N ILE A 118 19.40 11.52 5.60
CA ILE A 118 19.83 12.24 4.40
C ILE A 118 19.16 11.63 3.17
N GLY A 119 18.76 12.46 2.22
CA GLY A 119 18.27 11.97 0.93
C GLY A 119 19.41 11.47 0.05
N ASN A 120 19.06 10.81 -1.05
CA ASN A 120 19.98 10.24 -2.01
C ASN A 120 19.59 10.66 -3.44
N PRO A 121 20.28 11.66 -4.03
CA PRO A 121 20.02 12.09 -5.41
C PRO A 121 20.31 11.01 -6.47
N GLY A 122 21.06 9.96 -6.12
CA GLY A 122 21.41 8.85 -7.02
C GLY A 122 20.33 7.78 -7.17
N LEU A 123 19.16 7.93 -6.54
CA LEU A 123 18.11 6.92 -6.62
C LEU A 123 17.55 6.75 -8.03
N LYS A 124 17.30 5.50 -8.37
CA LYS A 124 16.53 5.09 -9.54
C LYS A 124 15.08 4.83 -9.16
N PRO A 125 14.11 5.00 -10.07
CA PRO A 125 12.75 4.52 -9.86
C PRO A 125 12.69 3.01 -9.64
N GLU A 126 11.83 2.56 -8.72
CA GLU A 126 11.45 1.16 -8.62
C GLU A 126 10.63 0.79 -9.87
N LEU A 127 10.92 -0.36 -10.49
CA LEU A 127 10.17 -0.88 -11.62
C LEU A 127 9.53 -2.21 -11.22
N ALA A 128 8.24 -2.37 -11.52
CA ALA A 128 7.50 -3.60 -11.23
C ALA A 128 6.89 -4.17 -12.53
N THR A 129 7.37 -5.33 -12.95
CA THR A 129 6.75 -6.08 -14.04
C THR A 129 5.89 -7.18 -13.45
N GLY A 130 4.60 -7.18 -13.78
CA GLY A 130 3.62 -8.06 -13.17
C GLY A 130 2.71 -8.76 -14.14
N ILE A 131 2.26 -9.93 -13.72
CA ILE A 131 1.17 -10.68 -14.33
C ILE A 131 0.07 -10.85 -13.30
N ASP A 132 -1.18 -10.66 -13.72
CA ASP A 132 -2.39 -10.86 -12.92
C ASP A 132 -3.37 -11.74 -13.72
N ILE A 133 -4.06 -12.66 -13.03
CA ILE A 133 -5.13 -13.47 -13.58
C ILE A 133 -6.28 -13.47 -12.57
N ALA A 134 -7.40 -12.88 -12.96
CA ALA A 134 -8.59 -12.79 -12.15
C ALA A 134 -9.75 -13.55 -12.78
N VAL A 135 -10.46 -14.34 -11.99
CA VAL A 135 -11.71 -15.00 -12.34
C VAL A 135 -12.84 -14.33 -11.58
N GLU A 136 -13.86 -13.89 -12.30
CA GLU A 136 -15.04 -13.24 -11.73
C GLU A 136 -16.29 -14.00 -12.09
N ARG A 137 -17.05 -14.39 -11.08
CA ARG A 137 -18.38 -14.98 -11.21
C ARG A 137 -19.43 -14.02 -10.68
N TYR A 138 -20.39 -13.70 -11.51
CA TYR A 138 -21.50 -12.82 -11.16
C TYR A 138 -22.73 -13.64 -10.77
N LEU A 139 -23.22 -13.39 -9.57
CA LEU A 139 -24.46 -13.98 -9.07
C LEU A 139 -25.66 -13.12 -9.51
N SER A 140 -26.86 -13.66 -9.32
CA SER A 140 -28.09 -12.89 -9.49
C SER A 140 -28.08 -11.63 -8.60
N GLU A 141 -28.90 -10.63 -8.95
CA GLU A 141 -29.06 -9.40 -8.16
C GLU A 141 -27.77 -8.65 -7.79
N GLY A 142 -26.72 -8.74 -8.63
CA GLY A 142 -25.50 -7.95 -8.49
C GLY A 142 -24.47 -8.51 -7.51
N GLY A 143 -24.61 -9.77 -7.08
CA GLY A 143 -23.54 -10.43 -6.32
C GLY A 143 -22.32 -10.72 -7.20
N VAL A 144 -21.13 -10.76 -6.59
CA VAL A 144 -19.87 -11.10 -7.26
C VAL A 144 -18.96 -11.91 -6.34
N LEU A 145 -18.32 -12.92 -6.92
CA LEU A 145 -17.23 -13.69 -6.34
C LEU A 145 -16.02 -13.53 -7.27
N SER A 146 -14.90 -13.16 -6.73
CA SER A 146 -13.67 -12.95 -7.50
C SER A 146 -12.48 -13.61 -6.82
N ALA A 147 -11.58 -14.15 -7.62
CA ALA A 147 -10.28 -14.64 -7.21
C ALA A 147 -9.22 -14.07 -8.16
N ASN A 148 -8.21 -13.40 -7.62
CA ASN A 148 -7.11 -12.84 -8.37
C ASN A 148 -5.78 -13.43 -7.89
N LEU A 149 -5.02 -14.00 -8.81
CA LEU A 149 -3.63 -14.41 -8.61
C LEU A 149 -2.72 -13.37 -9.26
N PHE A 150 -1.71 -12.94 -8.54
CA PHE A 150 -0.72 -12.03 -9.09
C PHE A 150 0.71 -12.42 -8.74
N ARG A 151 1.63 -12.01 -9.60
CA ARG A 151 3.07 -12.04 -9.34
C ARG A 151 3.73 -10.81 -9.96
N ARG A 152 4.63 -10.17 -9.20
CA ARG A 152 5.41 -9.01 -9.64
C ARG A 152 6.89 -9.23 -9.33
N ASN A 153 7.71 -8.96 -10.32
CA ASN A 153 9.16 -8.83 -10.16
C ASN A 153 9.46 -7.34 -10.08
N ILE A 154 10.10 -6.93 -9.01
CA ILE A 154 10.43 -5.54 -8.71
C ILE A 154 11.94 -5.39 -8.86
N SER A 155 12.39 -4.40 -9.62
CA SER A 155 13.79 -4.00 -9.72
C SER A 155 14.03 -2.66 -9.06
N ASP A 156 15.25 -2.45 -8.59
CA ASP A 156 15.69 -1.21 -7.95
C ASP A 156 14.82 -0.82 -6.74
N LEU A 157 14.40 -1.79 -5.91
CA LEU A 157 13.59 -1.57 -4.71
C LEU A 157 14.23 -0.53 -3.79
N ILE A 158 13.48 0.51 -3.40
CA ILE A 158 13.98 1.58 -2.54
C ILE A 158 13.65 1.26 -1.08
N ARG A 159 14.68 1.25 -0.23
CA ARG A 159 14.58 1.12 1.23
C ARG A 159 15.44 2.15 1.94
N TYR A 160 15.00 2.53 3.14
CA TYR A 160 15.86 3.25 4.07
C TYR A 160 16.81 2.27 4.76
N VAL A 161 18.11 2.50 4.56
CA VAL A 161 19.20 1.73 5.15
C VAL A 161 19.94 2.63 6.14
N THR A 162 20.12 2.15 7.37
CA THR A 162 20.91 2.85 8.38
C THR A 162 22.28 2.21 8.45
N ILE A 163 23.31 3.03 8.30
CA ILE A 163 24.71 2.62 8.40
C ILE A 163 25.46 3.49 9.42
N GLU A 164 26.51 2.93 10.00
CA GLU A 164 27.44 3.63 10.85
C GLU A 164 28.44 4.42 9.99
N ARG A 165 28.65 5.69 10.31
CA ARG A 165 29.56 6.59 9.57
C ARG A 165 30.40 7.43 10.51
N TYR A 166 31.61 7.76 10.06
CA TYR A 166 32.56 8.67 10.72
C TYR A 166 32.95 9.85 9.83
N ASP A 167 32.52 9.83 8.58
CA ASP A 167 32.84 10.77 7.50
C ASP A 167 31.73 11.80 7.24
N THR A 168 30.82 12.00 8.19
CA THR A 168 29.73 12.96 8.02
C THR A 168 30.23 14.39 8.09
N VAL A 169 29.78 15.25 7.16
CA VAL A 169 30.19 16.66 7.08
C VAL A 169 29.76 17.46 8.34
N TRP A 170 28.60 17.09 8.91
CA TRP A 170 28.01 17.76 10.09
C TRP A 170 28.56 17.27 11.44
N ALA A 171 29.35 16.20 11.46
CA ALA A 171 30.01 15.69 12.67
C ALA A 171 31.30 14.94 12.27
N PRO A 172 32.33 15.67 11.77
CA PRO A 172 33.56 15.04 11.29
C PRO A 172 34.29 14.27 12.40
N GLY A 173 34.67 13.00 12.07
CA GLY A 173 35.39 12.10 13.00
C GLY A 173 34.54 11.54 14.13
N GLN A 174 33.29 11.94 14.26
CA GLN A 174 32.37 11.36 15.25
C GLN A 174 31.59 10.21 14.68
N ARG A 175 31.32 9.21 15.51
CA ARG A 175 30.44 8.10 15.18
C ARG A 175 29.00 8.59 15.01
N ARG A 176 28.43 8.38 13.83
CA ARG A 176 27.02 8.71 13.54
C ARG A 176 26.34 7.54 12.85
N PHE A 177 25.10 7.27 13.23
CA PHE A 177 24.21 6.41 12.45
C PHE A 177 23.42 7.29 11.49
N VAL A 178 23.48 6.97 10.21
CA VAL A 178 22.85 7.75 9.14
C VAL A 178 21.93 6.83 8.34
N SER A 179 20.67 7.22 8.25
CA SER A 179 19.65 6.53 7.44
C SER A 179 19.44 7.27 6.13
N SER A 180 19.60 6.57 5.02
CA SER A 180 19.34 7.12 3.68
C SER A 180 18.54 6.15 2.83
N PRO A 181 17.69 6.63 1.91
CA PRO A 181 17.04 5.76 0.95
C PRO A 181 18.06 5.25 -0.08
N GLN A 182 18.00 3.95 -0.37
CA GLN A 182 18.91 3.28 -1.31
C GLN A 182 18.14 2.30 -2.17
N ASN A 183 18.56 2.09 -3.41
CA ASN A 183 18.10 0.95 -4.21
C ASN A 183 18.83 -0.30 -3.68
N VAL A 184 18.08 -1.17 -2.99
CA VAL A 184 18.64 -2.33 -2.27
C VAL A 184 18.57 -3.64 -3.09
N GLY A 185 18.34 -3.53 -4.41
CA GLY A 185 18.28 -4.66 -5.32
C GLY A 185 16.86 -5.04 -5.71
N ASP A 186 16.68 -6.32 -6.05
CA ASP A 186 15.46 -6.83 -6.64
C ASP A 186 14.57 -7.56 -5.62
N ALA A 187 13.27 -7.60 -5.90
CA ALA A 187 12.30 -8.30 -5.08
C ALA A 187 11.25 -9.01 -5.94
N ILE A 188 10.65 -10.03 -5.34
CA ILE A 188 9.49 -10.72 -5.90
C ILE A 188 8.35 -10.60 -4.90
N THR A 189 7.15 -10.29 -5.39
CA THR A 189 5.92 -10.39 -4.60
C THR A 189 4.86 -11.14 -5.40
N GLN A 190 4.06 -11.94 -4.70
CA GLN A 190 2.97 -12.72 -5.28
C GLN A 190 1.86 -12.87 -4.24
N GLY A 191 0.65 -13.16 -4.70
CA GLY A 191 -0.46 -13.34 -3.78
C GLY A 191 -1.71 -13.85 -4.44
N LEU A 192 -2.67 -14.20 -3.58
CA LEU A 192 -4.04 -14.56 -3.90
C LEU A 192 -4.96 -13.58 -3.19
N GLU A 193 -5.84 -12.95 -3.95
CA GLU A 193 -6.87 -12.04 -3.43
C GLU A 193 -8.24 -12.64 -3.75
N LEU A 194 -9.06 -12.79 -2.71
CA LEU A 194 -10.42 -13.30 -2.81
C LEU A 194 -11.39 -12.19 -2.41
N GLU A 195 -12.34 -11.91 -3.27
CA GLU A 195 -13.42 -10.96 -2.99
C GLU A 195 -14.77 -11.66 -3.13
N ALA A 196 -15.65 -11.38 -2.19
CA ALA A 196 -17.03 -11.82 -2.25
C ALA A 196 -17.97 -10.69 -1.80
N LYS A 197 -18.97 -10.40 -2.62
CA LYS A 197 -20.06 -9.47 -2.32
C LYS A 197 -21.35 -10.10 -2.81
N PHE A 198 -22.24 -10.45 -1.89
CA PHE A 198 -23.49 -11.13 -2.22
C PHE A 198 -24.50 -11.02 -1.09
N LYS A 199 -25.76 -11.30 -1.39
CA LYS A 199 -26.77 -11.56 -0.35
C LYS A 199 -26.73 -13.03 0.03
N LEU A 200 -26.75 -13.34 1.30
CA LEU A 200 -26.61 -14.70 1.82
C LEU A 200 -27.64 -15.68 1.21
N ASN A 201 -28.86 -15.22 0.95
CA ASN A 201 -29.90 -16.01 0.28
C ASN A 201 -29.62 -16.32 -1.21
N GLN A 202 -28.60 -15.72 -1.83
CA GLN A 202 -28.17 -16.09 -3.20
C GLN A 202 -27.38 -17.40 -3.24
N VAL A 203 -26.72 -17.76 -2.13
CA VAL A 203 -25.92 -18.99 -1.99
C VAL A 203 -26.57 -20.01 -1.07
N TRP A 204 -27.44 -19.59 -0.19
CA TRP A 204 -28.22 -20.42 0.71
C TRP A 204 -29.68 -19.92 0.76
N ALA A 205 -30.57 -20.52 -0.04
CA ALA A 205 -31.90 -20.01 -0.29
C ALA A 205 -32.77 -19.83 0.99
N ALA A 206 -32.56 -20.66 2.04
CA ALA A 206 -33.27 -20.55 3.31
C ALA A 206 -32.73 -19.46 4.24
N ALA A 207 -31.60 -18.84 3.90
CA ALA A 207 -31.00 -17.79 4.74
C ALA A 207 -31.74 -16.46 4.62
N PRO A 208 -31.69 -15.58 5.64
CA PRO A 208 -32.13 -14.20 5.52
C PRO A 208 -31.29 -13.44 4.49
N ALA A 209 -31.87 -12.38 3.92
CA ALA A 209 -31.16 -11.50 2.97
C ALA A 209 -30.16 -10.60 3.71
N VAL A 210 -29.04 -11.18 4.14
CA VAL A 210 -27.89 -10.50 4.71
C VAL A 210 -26.95 -10.12 3.59
N ASP A 211 -26.61 -8.85 3.46
CA ASP A 211 -25.57 -8.38 2.54
C ASP A 211 -24.19 -8.72 3.13
N VAL A 212 -23.45 -9.60 2.47
CA VAL A 212 -22.11 -10.04 2.89
C VAL A 212 -21.06 -9.41 1.99
N ARG A 213 -19.98 -8.93 2.61
CA ARG A 213 -18.77 -8.41 1.94
C ARG A 213 -17.55 -9.04 2.57
N SER A 214 -16.67 -9.57 1.74
CA SER A 214 -15.45 -10.20 2.18
C SER A 214 -14.31 -9.88 1.22
N ASN A 215 -13.16 -9.50 1.77
CA ASN A 215 -11.89 -9.41 1.07
C ASN A 215 -10.85 -10.17 1.90
N LEU A 216 -10.27 -11.21 1.33
CA LEU A 216 -9.20 -11.99 1.91
C LEU A 216 -8.02 -11.93 0.96
N SER A 217 -6.86 -11.51 1.45
CA SER A 217 -5.65 -11.44 0.65
C SER A 217 -4.52 -12.17 1.35
N PHE A 218 -3.79 -12.97 0.60
CA PHE A 218 -2.61 -13.71 1.05
C PHE A 218 -1.42 -13.25 0.25
N PHE A 219 -0.32 -12.91 0.91
CA PHE A 219 0.87 -12.32 0.30
C PHE A 219 2.13 -13.10 0.67
N GLY A 220 2.98 -13.30 -0.32
CA GLY A 220 4.34 -13.76 -0.15
C GLY A 220 5.29 -12.84 -0.91
N SER A 221 6.37 -12.42 -0.27
CA SER A 221 7.41 -11.65 -0.94
C SER A 221 8.79 -11.99 -0.43
N ARG A 222 9.79 -11.68 -1.25
CA ARG A 222 11.21 -11.86 -0.95
C ARG A 222 12.02 -10.76 -1.62
N VAL A 223 12.88 -10.11 -0.86
CA VAL A 223 13.94 -9.23 -1.37
C VAL A 223 15.19 -10.08 -1.59
N LEU A 224 15.68 -10.11 -2.82
CA LEU A 224 16.68 -11.11 -3.24
C LEU A 224 18.05 -10.85 -2.64
N ASP A 225 18.42 -9.58 -2.48
CA ASP A 225 19.73 -9.15 -2.01
C ASP A 225 19.81 -8.98 -0.47
N VAL A 226 18.75 -9.34 0.25
CA VAL A 226 18.75 -9.41 1.72
C VAL A 226 18.73 -10.86 2.15
N MET A 227 19.84 -11.36 2.68
CA MET A 227 19.97 -12.76 3.10
C MET A 227 19.20 -13.07 4.38
N GLY A 228 18.69 -14.29 4.51
CA GLY A 228 18.07 -14.84 5.70
C GLY A 228 16.55 -14.75 5.73
N PRO A 229 15.91 -15.19 6.83
CA PRO A 229 14.46 -15.24 6.95
C PRO A 229 13.84 -13.85 7.09
N ASN A 230 12.54 -13.75 6.80
CA ASN A 230 11.74 -12.52 6.92
C ASN A 230 12.21 -11.34 6.04
N ASN A 231 12.96 -11.61 4.99
CA ASN A 231 13.42 -10.63 3.99
C ASN A 231 12.29 -10.24 3.01
N ARG A 232 11.10 -10.00 3.51
CA ARG A 232 9.91 -9.61 2.75
C ARG A 232 9.89 -8.12 2.41
N LEU A 233 8.96 -7.70 1.56
CA LEU A 233 8.67 -6.29 1.33
C LEU A 233 8.24 -5.60 2.63
N ASP A 234 8.55 -4.31 2.74
CA ASP A 234 8.14 -3.50 3.88
C ASP A 234 6.61 -3.36 3.93
N GLN A 235 6.06 -3.34 5.13
CA GLN A 235 4.63 -3.14 5.39
C GLN A 235 3.71 -4.16 4.71
N GLN A 236 4.22 -5.35 4.39
CA GLN A 236 3.43 -6.43 3.79
C GLN A 236 3.21 -7.56 4.82
N PRO A 237 2.02 -7.66 5.45
CA PRO A 237 1.65 -8.83 6.22
C PRO A 237 1.52 -10.06 5.33
N SER A 238 1.50 -11.26 5.92
CA SER A 238 1.26 -12.50 5.15
C SER A 238 -0.19 -12.63 4.68
N MET A 239 -1.11 -11.93 5.34
CA MET A 239 -2.55 -11.99 5.08
C MET A 239 -3.20 -10.67 5.49
N THR A 240 -4.28 -10.29 4.82
CA THR A 240 -5.27 -9.31 5.31
C THR A 240 -6.67 -9.86 5.15
N ALA A 241 -7.55 -9.59 6.11
CA ALA A 241 -8.95 -9.99 6.03
C ALA A 241 -9.87 -8.83 6.40
N ASN A 242 -10.88 -8.58 5.56
CA ASN A 242 -11.96 -7.66 5.81
C ASN A 242 -13.27 -8.42 5.60
N LEU A 243 -14.08 -8.54 6.64
CA LEU A 243 -15.37 -9.22 6.61
C LEU A 243 -16.43 -8.26 7.11
N GLY A 244 -17.51 -8.08 6.35
CA GLY A 244 -18.62 -7.23 6.73
C GLY A 244 -19.96 -7.88 6.42
N ALA A 245 -20.96 -7.56 7.22
CA ALA A 245 -22.33 -8.01 7.02
C ALA A 245 -23.31 -6.92 7.41
N ASP A 246 -24.38 -6.76 6.61
CA ASP A 246 -25.47 -5.84 6.88
C ASP A 246 -26.81 -6.61 6.77
N TYR A 247 -27.68 -6.40 7.75
CA TYR A 247 -28.99 -6.99 7.77
C TYR A 247 -30.06 -5.93 7.95
N ARG A 248 -31.00 -5.86 7.02
CA ARG A 248 -32.20 -5.03 7.14
C ARG A 248 -33.29 -5.84 7.83
N VAL A 249 -33.68 -5.40 9.02
CA VAL A 249 -34.74 -6.03 9.81
C VAL A 249 -36.07 -5.87 9.07
N ARG A 250 -36.79 -6.99 8.83
CA ARG A 250 -38.01 -6.97 8.02
C ARG A 250 -39.20 -6.23 8.69
N ALA A 251 -39.32 -6.39 10.00
CA ALA A 251 -40.45 -5.87 10.77
C ALA A 251 -40.23 -4.44 11.32
N PHE A 252 -39.06 -3.87 11.15
CA PHE A 252 -38.70 -2.57 11.73
C PHE A 252 -37.74 -1.82 10.79
N PRO A 253 -37.84 -0.50 10.65
CA PRO A 253 -37.01 0.27 9.73
C PRO A 253 -35.57 0.44 10.27
N LEU A 254 -34.97 -0.67 10.67
CA LEU A 254 -33.63 -0.76 11.24
C LEU A 254 -32.73 -1.59 10.32
N THR A 255 -31.55 -1.08 10.04
CA THR A 255 -30.45 -1.84 9.46
C THR A 255 -29.37 -2.00 10.52
N VAL A 256 -28.93 -3.20 10.78
CA VAL A 256 -27.79 -3.49 11.64
C VAL A 256 -26.66 -4.05 10.80
N GLY A 257 -25.46 -3.71 11.14
CA GLY A 257 -24.30 -4.20 10.40
C GLY A 257 -23.01 -4.11 11.21
N GLY A 258 -21.99 -4.69 10.67
CA GLY A 258 -20.65 -4.63 11.27
C GLY A 258 -19.60 -5.13 10.31
N ASN A 259 -18.38 -4.85 10.67
CA ASN A 259 -17.20 -5.33 9.95
C ASN A 259 -16.07 -5.69 10.92
N ILE A 260 -15.22 -6.59 10.47
CA ILE A 260 -13.97 -6.93 11.13
C ILE A 260 -12.82 -6.82 10.13
N ASN A 261 -11.77 -6.10 10.55
CA ASN A 261 -10.51 -5.99 9.83
C ASN A 261 -9.43 -6.71 10.63
N ILE A 262 -8.67 -7.58 9.98
CA ILE A 262 -7.61 -8.38 10.59
C ILE A 262 -6.33 -8.25 9.78
N ASN A 263 -5.25 -7.83 10.46
CA ASN A 263 -3.89 -7.83 9.94
C ASN A 263 -3.03 -8.55 10.99
N PRO A 264 -2.49 -9.74 10.71
CA PRO A 264 -1.60 -10.44 11.63
C PRO A 264 -0.30 -9.65 11.83
N ASP A 265 0.41 -9.97 12.89
CA ASP A 265 1.75 -9.46 13.13
C ASP A 265 2.75 -10.01 12.11
N TYR A 266 3.83 -9.29 11.92
CA TYR A 266 4.93 -9.71 11.05
C TYR A 266 6.23 -9.02 11.42
N ILE A 267 7.32 -9.66 11.04
CA ILE A 267 8.68 -9.15 11.10
C ILE A 267 9.19 -8.96 9.67
N THR A 268 9.86 -7.85 9.42
CA THR A 268 10.55 -7.58 8.16
C THR A 268 12.03 -7.37 8.44
N ARG A 269 12.87 -8.17 7.82
CA ARG A 269 14.31 -7.97 7.77
C ARG A 269 14.64 -7.00 6.64
N ARG A 270 15.05 -5.77 6.98
CA ARG A 270 15.39 -4.72 6.01
C ARG A 270 16.80 -4.86 5.46
N THR A 271 17.74 -5.16 6.35
CA THR A 271 19.14 -5.44 6.04
C THR A 271 19.60 -6.60 6.94
N GLU A 272 20.86 -7.00 6.85
CA GLU A 272 21.44 -7.99 7.76
C GLU A 272 21.37 -7.56 9.22
N GLN A 273 21.40 -6.25 9.48
CA GLN A 273 21.45 -5.65 10.79
C GLN A 273 20.13 -5.05 11.27
N GLN A 274 19.15 -4.84 10.36
CA GLN A 274 17.92 -4.12 10.69
C GLN A 274 16.67 -4.97 10.54
N TRP A 275 15.82 -4.95 11.57
CA TRP A 275 14.50 -5.58 11.56
C TRP A 275 13.44 -4.57 11.99
N VAL A 276 12.24 -4.77 11.49
CA VAL A 276 11.05 -4.03 11.88
C VAL A 276 9.97 -5.03 12.27
N TYR A 277 9.37 -4.81 13.42
CA TYR A 277 8.23 -5.57 13.92
C TYR A 277 6.96 -4.73 13.81
N GLN A 278 5.89 -5.32 13.33
CA GLN A 278 4.54 -4.78 13.32
C GLN A 278 3.63 -5.75 14.06
N GLY A 279 3.07 -5.31 15.17
CA GLY A 279 2.09 -6.09 15.92
C GLY A 279 0.76 -6.25 15.19
N SER A 280 0.03 -7.30 15.52
CA SER A 280 -1.28 -7.59 14.91
C SER A 280 -2.29 -6.47 15.18
N LYS A 281 -3.13 -6.19 14.18
CA LYS A 281 -4.25 -5.24 14.29
C LYS A 281 -5.55 -5.96 13.99
N ARG A 282 -6.50 -5.83 14.90
CA ARG A 282 -7.87 -6.29 14.71
C ARG A 282 -8.82 -5.19 15.13
N VAL A 283 -9.65 -4.74 14.21
CA VAL A 283 -10.67 -3.71 14.44
C VAL A 283 -12.03 -4.31 14.15
N VAL A 284 -12.96 -4.17 15.09
CA VAL A 284 -14.35 -4.62 14.97
C VAL A 284 -15.24 -3.40 15.13
N ASP A 285 -16.06 -3.12 14.11
CA ASP A 285 -17.02 -2.04 14.13
C ASP A 285 -18.43 -2.60 13.99
N ILE A 286 -19.38 -2.01 14.70
CA ILE A 286 -20.80 -2.34 14.57
C ILE A 286 -21.62 -1.06 14.45
N TYR A 287 -22.76 -1.14 13.81
CA TYR A 287 -23.68 -0.03 13.72
C TYR A 287 -25.14 -0.45 13.66
N GLY A 288 -26.01 0.47 14.08
CA GLY A 288 -27.44 0.43 13.81
C GLY A 288 -27.87 1.71 13.10
N LEU A 289 -28.63 1.58 12.01
CA LEU A 289 -29.24 2.70 11.28
C LEU A 289 -30.75 2.57 11.36
N TRP A 290 -31.37 3.41 12.14
CA TRP A 290 -32.84 3.51 12.24
C TRP A 290 -33.35 4.62 11.35
N ARG A 291 -34.24 4.27 10.39
CA ARG A 291 -34.91 5.21 9.50
C ARG A 291 -36.26 5.57 10.08
N TYR A 292 -36.31 6.67 10.84
CA TYR A 292 -37.53 7.16 11.44
C TYR A 292 -38.56 7.61 10.38
N SER A 293 -38.11 8.30 9.32
CA SER A 293 -38.91 8.73 8.19
C SER A 293 -38.10 8.67 6.88
N PRO A 294 -38.70 8.90 5.70
CA PRO A 294 -37.96 9.01 4.45
C PRO A 294 -36.87 10.09 4.44
N SER A 295 -37.04 11.12 5.27
CA SER A 295 -36.10 12.25 5.37
C SER A 295 -35.25 12.23 6.63
N THR A 296 -35.50 11.34 7.60
CA THR A 296 -34.82 11.38 8.91
C THR A 296 -34.31 9.99 9.29
N SER A 297 -33.04 9.89 9.61
CA SER A 297 -32.45 8.67 10.14
C SER A 297 -31.51 8.94 11.32
N VAL A 298 -31.40 7.96 12.19
CA VAL A 298 -30.50 7.97 13.34
C VAL A 298 -29.53 6.82 13.17
N ARG A 299 -28.24 7.10 13.19
CA ARG A 299 -27.16 6.10 13.13
C ARG A 299 -26.40 6.10 14.44
N MET A 300 -26.32 4.95 15.06
CA MET A 300 -25.38 4.68 16.17
C MET A 300 -24.27 3.78 15.64
N THR A 301 -23.03 4.19 15.86
CA THR A 301 -21.84 3.43 15.48
C THR A 301 -20.95 3.23 16.69
N ILE A 302 -20.47 2.01 16.89
CA ILE A 302 -19.42 1.67 17.86
C ILE A 302 -18.23 1.18 17.06
N SER A 303 -17.22 2.02 16.94
CA SER A 303 -15.98 1.69 16.27
C SER A 303 -14.98 1.12 17.26
N ASN A 304 -14.19 0.15 16.80
CA ASN A 304 -13.23 -0.57 17.62
C ASN A 304 -13.87 -1.18 18.88
N LEU A 305 -14.95 -1.94 18.70
CA LEU A 305 -15.75 -2.56 19.77
C LEU A 305 -14.90 -3.33 20.80
N THR A 306 -13.82 -3.93 20.36
CA THR A 306 -12.88 -4.69 21.18
C THR A 306 -11.47 -4.12 21.06
N PRO A 307 -11.19 -2.93 21.65
CA PRO A 307 -9.92 -2.25 21.47
C PRO A 307 -8.75 -3.12 21.94
N ARG A 308 -7.69 -3.12 21.17
CA ARG A 308 -6.42 -3.77 21.47
C ARG A 308 -5.28 -2.85 21.14
N ASP A 309 -4.39 -2.65 22.10
CA ASP A 309 -3.14 -1.97 21.85
C ASP A 309 -2.29 -2.81 20.90
N TYR A 310 -1.48 -2.15 20.10
CA TYR A 310 -0.51 -2.84 19.25
C TYR A 310 0.88 -2.27 19.42
N LEU A 311 1.86 -3.14 19.23
CA LEU A 311 3.28 -2.83 19.34
C LEU A 311 3.88 -2.69 17.94
N THR A 312 4.72 -1.67 17.75
CA THR A 312 5.65 -1.59 16.62
C THR A 312 7.06 -1.52 17.17
N GLY A 313 8.01 -2.09 16.45
CA GLY A 313 9.39 -2.11 16.91
C GLY A 313 10.38 -1.99 15.77
N THR A 314 11.53 -1.45 16.07
CA THR A 314 12.72 -1.47 15.21
C THR A 314 13.87 -2.02 16.01
N SER A 315 14.62 -2.95 15.46
CA SER A 315 15.82 -3.47 16.06
C SER A 315 17.01 -3.36 15.11
N PHE A 316 18.17 -3.12 15.72
CA PHE A 316 19.44 -3.09 15.01
C PHE A 316 20.44 -3.97 15.79
N ILE A 317 21.13 -4.86 15.09
CA ILE A 317 22.16 -5.73 15.65
C ILE A 317 23.47 -5.40 14.94
N GLY A 318 24.36 -4.71 15.66
CA GLY A 318 25.71 -4.37 15.21
C GLY A 318 26.76 -5.34 15.77
N SER A 319 28.02 -5.08 15.47
CA SER A 319 29.13 -5.82 16.03
C SER A 319 29.30 -5.46 17.51
N GLY A 320 28.94 -6.40 18.39
CA GLY A 320 29.09 -6.23 19.85
C GLY A 320 28.02 -5.40 20.55
N PHE A 321 26.94 -5.01 19.87
CA PHE A 321 25.80 -4.31 20.50
C PHE A 321 24.50 -4.60 19.76
N SER A 322 23.38 -4.43 20.47
CA SER A 322 22.04 -4.44 19.89
C SER A 322 21.20 -3.33 20.49
N GLU A 323 20.32 -2.75 19.68
CA GLU A 323 19.37 -1.72 20.12
C GLU A 323 17.98 -2.07 19.62
N ILE A 324 16.99 -1.94 20.51
CA ILE A 324 15.57 -2.17 20.22
C ILE A 324 14.79 -0.94 20.67
N ALA A 325 14.04 -0.36 19.75
CA ALA A 325 13.08 0.70 20.04
C ALA A 325 11.67 0.19 19.78
N ASN A 326 10.83 0.20 20.80
CA ASN A 326 9.44 -0.22 20.72
C ASN A 326 8.50 0.95 20.96
N THR A 327 7.41 0.99 20.21
CA THR A 327 6.32 1.96 20.39
C THR A 327 5.02 1.19 20.59
N GLN A 328 4.36 1.42 21.72
CA GLN A 328 3.03 0.89 21.99
C GLN A 328 2.00 1.97 21.62
N THR A 329 1.10 1.64 20.71
CA THR A 329 -0.03 2.49 20.35
C THR A 329 -1.26 2.01 21.08
N ARG A 330 -1.81 2.87 21.94
CA ARG A 330 -3.07 2.62 22.63
C ARG A 330 -4.24 2.84 21.68
N ASN A 331 -5.26 2.01 21.82
CA ASN A 331 -6.50 2.11 21.08
C ASN A 331 -7.70 2.16 22.03
N TRP A 332 -8.70 2.91 21.60
CA TRP A 332 -9.95 3.08 22.34
C TRP A 332 -11.16 2.74 21.48
N GLN A 333 -12.24 2.40 22.15
CA GLN A 333 -13.55 2.36 21.56
C GLN A 333 -14.08 3.79 21.32
N ASN A 334 -14.72 3.99 20.16
CA ASN A 334 -15.41 5.24 19.86
C ASN A 334 -16.90 4.97 19.64
N ILE A 335 -17.75 5.70 20.35
CA ILE A 335 -19.21 5.64 20.21
C ILE A 335 -19.69 6.94 19.58
N GLN A 336 -20.39 6.85 18.47
CA GLN A 336 -20.92 7.98 17.73
C GLN A 336 -22.42 7.82 17.53
N LEU A 337 -23.18 8.86 17.83
CA LEU A 337 -24.59 9.00 17.47
C LEU A 337 -24.72 10.12 16.44
N ARG A 338 -25.35 9.83 15.30
CA ARG A 338 -25.55 10.78 14.21
C ARG A 338 -27.03 10.85 13.85
N LEU A 339 -27.57 12.05 13.81
CA LEU A 339 -28.88 12.37 13.22
C LEU A 339 -28.63 12.87 11.78
N GLU A 340 -29.28 12.24 10.82
CA GLU A 340 -29.23 12.63 9.42
C GLU A 340 -30.62 13.10 8.98
N MET A 341 -30.73 14.34 8.51
CA MET A 341 -31.97 14.92 7.99
C MET A 341 -31.73 15.39 6.56
N LYS A 342 -32.65 14.99 5.67
CA LYS A 342 -32.67 15.49 4.30
C LYS A 342 -33.58 16.71 4.27
N ILE A 343 -33.03 17.85 3.99
CA ILE A 343 -33.69 19.14 3.82
C ILE A 343 -34.20 19.30 2.39
#